data_909c19b3bd85c3fc751a4b666fc91106
#
_entry.id   909c19b3bd85c3fc751a4b666fc91106
#
_cell.length_a   1.000
_cell.length_b   1.000
_cell.length_c   1.000
_cell.angle_alpha   90.00
_cell.angle_beta   90.00
_cell.angle_gamma   90.00
#
_symmetry.space_group_name_H-M   'P 1'
#
loop_
_entity.id
_entity.type
_entity.pdbx_description
1 polymer ?
#
loop_
_entity_poly.entity_id
_entity_poly.type
_entity_poly.pdbx_seq_one_letter_code
_entity_poly.pdbx_strand_id
1 'polypeptide(L)'
;MQNIKPFGPTIGKTKISKRFFEKLNKEFESKSNSRKIDYSSKLASQIKNEIKISNNFIKKSLEKEIKANIKKFLFKEKIKDIKDIKILSLWVVSQFKGEYNPIHYHEGDLSGVGYLKLPKDMTNNKLVKNKKLKTNGTIDFINGQRGFLSKSIYNVLPKVKDLLIFPNYLMHTAYPFNIEGERRSFSFNAKIVLKK
;
A
#
# COMPACT_ATOMS: atom_id res chain seq x y z
N MET A 1 -0.20 -16.32 -2.28
CA MET A 1 0.73 -15.19 -2.01
C MET A 1 2.10 -15.50 -2.58
N GLN A 2 2.67 -14.57 -3.31
CA GLN A 2 4.07 -14.61 -3.77
C GLN A 2 4.91 -13.73 -2.83
N ASN A 3 6.03 -14.24 -2.30
CA ASN A 3 7.02 -13.45 -1.57
C ASN A 3 8.18 -13.13 -2.49
N ILE A 4 8.58 -11.87 -2.51
CA ILE A 4 9.65 -11.33 -3.36
C ILE A 4 10.69 -10.71 -2.44
N LYS A 5 11.94 -11.15 -2.55
CA LYS A 5 13.10 -10.60 -1.84
C LYS A 5 14.00 -9.86 -2.82
N PRO A 6 13.70 -8.61 -3.18
CA PRO A 6 14.51 -7.86 -4.14
C PRO A 6 15.87 -7.45 -3.56
N PHE A 7 15.94 -7.43 -2.21
CA PHE A 7 17.15 -7.16 -1.40
C PHE A 7 17.07 -7.97 -0.09
N GLY A 8 17.31 -7.44 1.09
CA GLY A 8 17.14 -8.10 2.37
C GLY A 8 15.69 -8.29 2.82
N PRO A 9 14.89 -7.19 2.91
CA PRO A 9 13.46 -7.25 3.27
C PRO A 9 12.62 -7.96 2.21
N THR A 10 11.64 -8.73 2.67
CA THR A 10 10.68 -9.41 1.79
C THR A 10 9.47 -8.54 1.54
N ILE A 11 8.96 -8.58 0.32
CA ILE A 11 7.68 -8.00 -0.07
C ILE A 11 6.73 -9.12 -0.47
N GLY A 12 5.63 -9.27 0.27
CA GLY A 12 4.56 -10.21 -0.06
C GLY A 12 3.59 -9.58 -1.07
N LYS A 13 3.32 -10.28 -2.18
CA LYS A 13 2.34 -9.86 -3.17
C LYS A 13 1.20 -10.86 -3.25
N THR A 14 -0.03 -10.35 -3.16
CA THR A 14 -1.27 -11.13 -3.26
C THR A 14 -2.39 -10.27 -3.85
N LYS A 15 -3.62 -10.79 -3.89
CA LYS A 15 -4.81 -10.03 -4.27
C LYS A 15 -5.82 -10.01 -3.13
N ILE A 16 -6.54 -8.91 -2.99
CA ILE A 16 -7.73 -8.82 -2.14
C ILE A 16 -8.92 -9.50 -2.81
N SER A 17 -9.85 -10.02 -2.00
CA SER A 17 -11.09 -10.61 -2.49
C SER A 17 -12.03 -9.55 -3.11
N LYS A 18 -12.96 -10.00 -3.95
CA LYS A 18 -14.03 -9.15 -4.49
C LYS A 18 -14.83 -8.50 -3.37
N ARG A 19 -15.17 -9.26 -2.32
CA ARG A 19 -15.93 -8.77 -1.16
C ARG A 19 -15.19 -7.65 -0.41
N PHE A 20 -13.88 -7.80 -0.17
CA PHE A 20 -13.06 -6.77 0.46
C PHE A 20 -13.05 -5.49 -0.38
N PHE A 21 -12.77 -5.65 -1.67
CA PHE A 21 -12.73 -4.58 -2.65
C PHE A 21 -14.04 -3.76 -2.68
N GLU A 22 -15.18 -4.43 -2.80
CA GLU A 22 -16.49 -3.78 -2.87
C GLU A 22 -16.84 -3.06 -1.57
N LYS A 23 -16.61 -3.70 -0.42
CA LYS A 23 -16.89 -3.11 0.89
C LYS A 23 -16.08 -1.85 1.15
N LEU A 24 -14.77 -1.88 0.85
CA LEU A 24 -13.90 -0.74 1.11
C LEU A 24 -14.18 0.42 0.15
N ASN A 25 -14.48 0.15 -1.13
CA ASN A 25 -14.90 1.19 -2.05
C ASN A 25 -16.20 1.87 -1.60
N LYS A 26 -17.22 1.08 -1.23
CA LYS A 26 -18.51 1.61 -0.74
C LYS A 26 -18.32 2.48 0.50
N GLU A 27 -17.50 2.03 1.46
CA GLU A 27 -17.20 2.80 2.68
C GLU A 27 -16.49 4.11 2.35
N PHE A 28 -15.51 4.09 1.44
CA PHE A 28 -14.82 5.28 0.98
C PHE A 28 -15.79 6.26 0.32
N GLU A 29 -16.60 5.82 -0.64
CA GLU A 29 -17.56 6.65 -1.38
C GLU A 29 -18.60 7.29 -0.47
N SER A 30 -19.06 6.58 0.57
CA SER A 30 -19.98 7.12 1.56
C SER A 30 -19.38 8.24 2.41
N LYS A 31 -18.05 8.31 2.54
CA LYS A 31 -17.32 9.25 3.40
C LYS A 31 -16.60 10.36 2.65
N SER A 32 -16.36 10.17 1.36
CA SER A 32 -15.58 11.13 0.55
C SER A 32 -16.17 12.54 0.51
N ASN A 33 -17.47 12.69 0.78
CA ASN A 33 -18.16 13.99 0.83
C ASN A 33 -18.12 14.65 2.23
N SER A 34 -17.51 14.01 3.22
CA SER A 34 -17.46 14.50 4.61
C SER A 34 -16.06 15.05 4.94
N ARG A 35 -15.92 16.36 5.05
CA ARG A 35 -14.66 17.05 5.46
C ARG A 35 -14.13 16.64 6.84
N LYS A 36 -14.93 15.97 7.68
CA LYS A 36 -14.58 15.60 9.06
C LYS A 36 -13.62 14.40 9.19
N ILE A 37 -13.24 13.75 8.08
CA ILE A 37 -12.48 12.49 8.11
C ILE A 37 -11.17 12.61 7.31
N ASP A 38 -10.75 13.84 7.04
CA ASP A 38 -9.47 14.11 6.38
C ASP A 38 -8.30 13.70 7.29
N TYR A 39 -7.43 12.86 6.79
CA TYR A 39 -6.25 12.31 7.47
C TYR A 39 -4.94 12.87 6.88
N SER A 40 -5.02 13.64 5.81
CA SER A 40 -3.86 14.13 5.04
C SER A 40 -2.86 14.90 5.90
N SER A 41 -3.33 15.70 6.87
CA SER A 41 -2.46 16.47 7.79
C SER A 41 -1.56 15.61 8.69
N LYS A 42 -1.83 14.30 8.80
CA LYS A 42 -1.07 13.34 9.62
C LYS A 42 -0.14 12.44 8.79
N LEU A 43 -0.14 12.62 7.48
CA LEU A 43 0.64 11.82 6.55
C LEU A 43 1.68 12.68 5.83
N ALA A 44 2.77 12.07 5.42
CA ALA A 44 3.86 12.76 4.72
C ALA A 44 3.52 13.11 3.26
N SER A 45 2.34 12.70 2.78
CA SER A 45 1.95 12.79 1.38
C SER A 45 1.69 14.23 0.91
N GLN A 46 1.86 14.45 -0.38
CA GLN A 46 1.41 15.65 -1.10
C GLN A 46 0.12 15.34 -1.84
N ILE A 47 -0.84 14.72 -1.13
CA ILE A 47 -2.12 14.24 -1.62
C ILE A 47 -3.23 14.86 -0.77
N LYS A 48 -4.26 15.40 -1.44
CA LYS A 48 -5.33 16.17 -0.78
C LYS A 48 -6.41 15.29 -0.15
N ASN A 49 -6.59 14.07 -0.64
CA ASN A 49 -7.71 13.21 -0.25
C ASN A 49 -7.22 11.91 0.39
N GLU A 50 -7.12 11.91 1.72
CA GLU A 50 -6.75 10.75 2.52
C GLU A 50 -7.76 10.55 3.66
N ILE A 51 -8.48 9.44 3.63
CA ILE A 51 -9.59 9.18 4.54
C ILE A 51 -9.26 8.00 5.47
N LYS A 52 -9.25 8.24 6.76
CA LYS A 52 -9.12 7.19 7.76
C LYS A 52 -10.40 6.36 7.84
N ILE A 53 -10.26 5.05 7.79
CA ILE A 53 -11.36 4.12 7.97
C ILE A 53 -11.54 3.82 9.46
N SER A 54 -12.79 3.83 9.94
CA SER A 54 -13.08 3.63 11.35
C SER A 54 -12.70 2.22 11.82
N ASN A 55 -12.17 2.11 13.05
CA ASN A 55 -11.78 0.83 13.62
C ASN A 55 -12.96 -0.16 13.71
N ASN A 56 -14.17 0.33 13.93
CA ASN A 56 -15.37 -0.50 13.95
C ASN A 56 -15.65 -1.15 12.57
N PHE A 57 -15.53 -0.37 11.48
CA PHE A 57 -15.69 -0.91 10.13
C PHE A 57 -14.58 -1.89 9.78
N ILE A 58 -13.32 -1.57 10.12
CA ILE A 58 -12.18 -2.46 9.92
C ILE A 58 -12.46 -3.81 10.58
N LYS A 59 -12.79 -3.80 11.88
CA LYS A 59 -13.04 -5.00 12.69
C LYS A 59 -14.16 -5.85 12.12
N LYS A 60 -15.29 -5.24 11.74
CA LYS A 60 -16.47 -5.94 11.22
C LYS A 60 -16.33 -6.45 9.79
N SER A 61 -15.55 -5.77 8.96
CA SER A 61 -15.63 -5.98 7.51
C SER A 61 -14.32 -6.42 6.84
N LEU A 62 -13.15 -6.00 7.34
CA LEU A 62 -11.87 -6.11 6.64
C LEU A 62 -10.82 -6.91 7.40
N GLU A 63 -10.82 -6.85 8.72
CA GLU A 63 -9.75 -7.36 9.60
C GLU A 63 -9.45 -8.84 9.36
N LYS A 64 -10.48 -9.68 9.20
CA LYS A 64 -10.30 -11.13 8.97
C LYS A 64 -9.41 -11.41 7.76
N GLU A 65 -9.65 -10.71 6.66
CA GLU A 65 -8.89 -10.92 5.42
C GLU A 65 -7.48 -10.34 5.51
N ILE A 66 -7.31 -9.16 6.11
CA ILE A 66 -5.99 -8.54 6.34
C ILE A 66 -5.14 -9.48 7.21
N LYS A 67 -5.65 -9.91 8.36
CA LYS A 67 -4.96 -10.85 9.26
C LYS A 67 -4.60 -12.16 8.56
N ALA A 68 -5.50 -12.70 7.73
CA ALA A 68 -5.23 -13.92 6.98
C ALA A 68 -4.07 -13.74 5.97
N ASN A 69 -4.02 -12.61 5.27
CA ASN A 69 -2.93 -12.31 4.34
C ASN A 69 -1.60 -12.07 5.07
N ILE A 70 -1.61 -11.37 6.22
CA ILE A 70 -0.42 -11.18 7.06
C ILE A 70 0.08 -12.54 7.58
N LYS A 71 -0.80 -13.42 8.08
CA LYS A 71 -0.41 -14.77 8.51
C LYS A 71 0.24 -15.57 7.39
N LYS A 72 -0.30 -15.53 6.17
CA LYS A 72 0.30 -16.20 5.00
C LYS A 72 1.68 -15.63 4.65
N PHE A 73 1.87 -14.32 4.78
CA PHE A 73 3.16 -13.66 4.59
C PHE A 73 4.17 -14.14 5.62
N LEU A 74 3.85 -14.06 6.91
CA LEU A 74 4.72 -14.45 8.04
C LEU A 74 5.06 -15.94 8.01
N PHE A 75 4.09 -16.79 7.68
CA PHE A 75 4.33 -18.24 7.56
C PHE A 75 5.38 -18.55 6.49
N LYS A 76 5.36 -17.85 5.35
CA LYS A 76 6.39 -17.99 4.30
C LYS A 76 7.76 -17.46 4.73
N GLU A 77 7.81 -16.50 5.65
CA GLU A 77 9.02 -16.02 6.29
C GLU A 77 9.45 -16.89 7.49
N LYS A 78 8.82 -18.07 7.67
CA LYS A 78 9.09 -19.04 8.75
C LYS A 78 8.77 -18.52 10.16
N ILE A 79 7.99 -17.43 10.27
CA ILE A 79 7.51 -16.90 11.56
C ILE A 79 6.17 -17.56 11.87
N LYS A 80 6.15 -18.46 12.87
CA LYS A 80 4.99 -19.31 13.21
C LYS A 80 4.36 -18.96 14.57
N ASP A 81 5.14 -18.45 15.51
CA ASP A 81 4.69 -18.21 16.90
C ASP A 81 3.94 -16.90 17.05
N ILE A 82 2.87 -16.75 16.27
CA ILE A 82 2.02 -15.56 16.28
C ILE A 82 0.90 -15.76 17.30
N LYS A 83 0.87 -14.91 18.35
CA LYS A 83 -0.22 -14.83 19.32
C LYS A 83 -1.39 -14.02 18.77
N ASP A 84 -1.12 -12.82 18.23
CA ASP A 84 -2.14 -11.92 17.67
C ASP A 84 -1.53 -11.01 16.59
N ILE A 85 -2.39 -10.43 15.77
CA ILE A 85 -2.09 -9.39 14.81
C ILE A 85 -3.05 -8.23 15.07
N LYS A 86 -2.53 -7.06 15.45
CA LYS A 86 -3.32 -5.85 15.70
C LYS A 86 -3.22 -4.93 14.50
N ILE A 87 -4.36 -4.60 13.88
CA ILE A 87 -4.41 -3.55 12.85
C ILE A 87 -4.45 -2.21 13.57
N LEU A 88 -3.39 -1.41 13.42
CA LEU A 88 -3.24 -0.13 14.10
C LEU A 88 -4.04 0.96 13.40
N SER A 89 -4.00 0.99 12.07
CA SER A 89 -4.69 1.96 11.24
C SER A 89 -4.96 1.40 9.84
N LEU A 90 -5.98 1.94 9.18
CA LEU A 90 -6.25 1.76 7.77
C LEU A 90 -6.82 3.06 7.20
N TRP A 91 -6.30 3.49 6.07
CA TRP A 91 -6.78 4.67 5.36
C TRP A 91 -6.82 4.43 3.85
N VAL A 92 -7.65 5.20 3.17
CA VAL A 92 -7.76 5.19 1.70
C VAL A 92 -7.19 6.50 1.17
N VAL A 93 -6.38 6.38 0.16
CA VAL A 93 -5.70 7.49 -0.54
C VAL A 93 -6.29 7.62 -1.93
N SER A 94 -6.81 8.81 -2.25
CA SER A 94 -7.33 9.18 -3.55
C SER A 94 -6.37 10.20 -4.18
N GLN A 95 -5.47 9.71 -5.01
CA GLN A 95 -4.41 10.49 -5.67
C GLN A 95 -4.85 10.88 -7.08
N PHE A 96 -4.60 12.13 -7.45
CA PHE A 96 -4.86 12.68 -8.76
C PHE A 96 -3.57 13.08 -9.48
N LYS A 97 -3.71 13.55 -10.72
CA LYS A 97 -2.61 14.00 -11.57
C LYS A 97 -1.68 14.97 -10.85
N GLY A 98 -0.39 14.70 -10.90
CA GLY A 98 0.66 15.52 -10.28
C GLY A 98 0.86 15.28 -8.79
N GLU A 99 -0.10 14.72 -8.07
CA GLU A 99 0.05 14.38 -6.65
C GLU A 99 0.99 13.19 -6.46
N TYR A 100 1.71 13.14 -5.34
CA TYR A 100 2.66 12.06 -5.05
C TYR A 100 2.80 11.84 -3.54
N ASN A 101 3.37 10.70 -3.17
CA ASN A 101 3.74 10.43 -1.80
C ASN A 101 5.27 10.36 -1.72
N PRO A 102 5.94 11.29 -1.01
CA PRO A 102 7.40 11.32 -0.90
C PRO A 102 7.94 10.05 -0.22
N ILE A 103 9.25 9.91 -0.16
CA ILE A 103 9.90 8.78 0.51
C ILE A 103 9.54 8.83 2.01
N HIS A 104 8.99 7.73 2.51
CA HIS A 104 8.56 7.59 3.90
C HIS A 104 8.59 6.13 4.35
N TYR A 105 8.36 5.92 5.64
CA TYR A 105 8.16 4.62 6.29
C TYR A 105 6.97 4.72 7.26
N HIS A 106 6.60 3.63 7.90
CA HIS A 106 5.38 3.54 8.72
C HIS A 106 5.67 3.07 10.15
N GLU A 107 4.64 3.15 10.99
CA GLU A 107 4.61 2.59 12.34
C GLU A 107 4.22 1.10 12.34
N GLY A 108 4.44 0.43 13.49
CA GLY A 108 4.10 -0.98 13.70
C GLY A 108 5.23 -1.92 13.34
N ASP A 109 4.92 -3.08 12.77
CA ASP A 109 5.89 -4.09 12.33
C ASP A 109 5.74 -4.38 10.83
N LEU A 110 4.50 -4.39 10.33
CA LEU A 110 4.18 -4.58 8.92
C LEU A 110 3.25 -3.49 8.43
N SER A 111 3.47 -3.12 7.18
CA SER A 111 2.58 -2.25 6.42
C SER A 111 2.07 -2.95 5.17
N GLY A 112 0.94 -2.49 4.67
CA GLY A 112 0.42 -2.97 3.41
C GLY A 112 -0.17 -1.84 2.57
N VAL A 113 -0.06 -1.98 1.25
CA VAL A 113 -0.70 -1.11 0.27
C VAL A 113 -1.44 -1.94 -0.77
N GLY A 114 -2.70 -1.59 -1.03
CA GLY A 114 -3.50 -2.24 -2.06
C GLY A 114 -4.22 -1.23 -2.96
N TYR A 115 -4.68 -1.68 -4.12
CA TYR A 115 -5.19 -0.80 -5.16
C TYR A 115 -6.67 -1.07 -5.46
N LEU A 116 -7.48 0.00 -5.36
CA LEU A 116 -8.94 -0.04 -5.55
C LEU A 116 -9.37 0.52 -6.91
N LYS A 117 -8.63 1.51 -7.45
CA LYS A 117 -8.91 2.12 -8.74
C LYS A 117 -7.62 2.64 -9.35
N LEU A 118 -7.51 2.58 -10.65
CA LEU A 118 -6.40 3.17 -11.40
C LEU A 118 -6.95 3.93 -12.60
N PRO A 119 -6.34 5.07 -12.97
CA PRO A 119 -6.66 5.73 -14.22
C PRO A 119 -6.45 4.80 -15.40
N LYS A 120 -7.31 4.91 -16.41
CA LYS A 120 -7.13 4.17 -17.65
C LYS A 120 -5.78 4.56 -18.29
N ASP A 121 -5.03 3.57 -18.74
CA ASP A 121 -3.72 3.76 -19.40
C ASP A 121 -2.63 4.45 -18.56
N MET A 122 -2.80 4.59 -17.23
CA MET A 122 -1.80 5.20 -16.35
C MET A 122 -0.39 4.62 -16.58
N THR A 123 -0.30 3.33 -16.76
CA THR A 123 0.96 2.60 -16.89
C THR A 123 1.57 2.65 -18.29
N ASN A 124 0.78 3.00 -19.29
CA ASN A 124 1.23 3.11 -20.68
C ASN A 124 1.81 4.51 -20.99
N ASN A 125 1.40 5.54 -20.23
CA ASN A 125 1.90 6.88 -20.40
C ASN A 125 3.21 7.08 -19.65
N LYS A 126 4.20 7.69 -20.30
CA LYS A 126 5.47 8.08 -19.68
C LYS A 126 5.34 9.50 -19.14
N LEU A 127 5.87 9.77 -17.96
CA LEU A 127 5.98 11.15 -17.44
C LEU A 127 6.78 12.06 -18.37
N VAL A 128 7.83 11.51 -18.96
CA VAL A 128 8.70 12.19 -19.92
C VAL A 128 8.82 11.32 -21.16
N LYS A 129 8.54 11.90 -22.33
CA LYS A 129 8.77 11.24 -23.62
C LYS A 129 10.26 10.85 -23.72
N ASN A 130 10.54 9.73 -24.36
CA ASN A 130 11.90 9.22 -24.61
C ASN A 130 12.67 8.68 -23.38
N LYS A 131 12.08 8.60 -22.19
CA LYS A 131 12.70 7.89 -21.06
C LYS A 131 12.32 6.43 -21.06
N LYS A 132 13.30 5.54 -20.82
CA LYS A 132 13.09 4.07 -20.75
C LYS A 132 12.38 3.68 -19.47
N LEU A 133 12.63 4.39 -18.36
CA LEU A 133 12.05 4.08 -17.06
C LEU A 133 10.58 4.53 -17.00
N LYS A 134 9.71 3.58 -16.66
CA LYS A 134 8.26 3.81 -16.46
C LYS A 134 8.01 4.02 -14.97
N THR A 135 7.94 5.27 -14.52
CA THR A 135 7.66 5.60 -13.12
C THR A 135 6.25 6.16 -12.89
N ASN A 136 5.51 6.41 -13.96
CA ASN A 136 4.20 7.05 -13.92
C ASN A 136 3.20 6.28 -13.02
N GLY A 137 2.90 6.82 -11.84
CA GLY A 137 2.02 6.20 -10.85
C GLY A 137 2.51 4.90 -10.21
N THR A 138 3.79 4.56 -10.36
CA THR A 138 4.39 3.36 -9.74
C THR A 138 4.73 3.61 -8.27
N ILE A 139 5.05 2.53 -7.55
CA ILE A 139 5.63 2.58 -6.21
C ILE A 139 7.05 2.03 -6.27
N ASP A 140 7.99 2.74 -5.66
CA ASP A 140 9.35 2.25 -5.42
C ASP A 140 9.55 1.89 -3.96
N PHE A 141 10.11 0.72 -3.74
CA PHE A 141 10.67 0.31 -2.46
C PHE A 141 12.19 0.49 -2.51
N ILE A 142 12.75 1.07 -1.44
CA ILE A 142 14.14 1.49 -1.37
C ILE A 142 14.82 0.82 -0.18
N ASN A 143 15.94 0.13 -0.41
CA ASN A 143 16.73 -0.48 0.66
C ASN A 143 18.21 -0.59 0.29
N GLY A 144 19.09 -0.18 1.21
CA GLY A 144 20.53 -0.29 1.05
C GLY A 144 21.11 0.57 -0.08
N GLN A 145 22.35 0.27 -0.44
CA GLN A 145 23.10 0.94 -1.50
C GLN A 145 23.12 0.10 -2.78
N ARG A 146 23.20 0.78 -3.92
CA ARG A 146 23.45 0.13 -5.19
C ARG A 146 24.92 -0.31 -5.26
N GLY A 147 25.15 -1.58 -5.61
CA GLY A 147 26.47 -2.13 -5.83
C GLY A 147 26.50 -3.13 -6.98
N PHE A 148 27.64 -3.75 -7.21
CA PHE A 148 27.75 -4.86 -8.15
C PHE A 148 26.86 -6.02 -7.67
N LEU A 149 25.99 -6.51 -8.53
CA LEU A 149 24.98 -7.55 -8.24
C LEU A 149 23.94 -7.18 -7.18
N SER A 150 23.84 -5.90 -6.77
CA SER A 150 22.87 -5.41 -5.78
C SER A 150 22.02 -4.29 -6.35
N LYS A 151 20.70 -4.36 -6.09
CA LYS A 151 19.74 -3.31 -6.42
C LYS A 151 19.32 -2.61 -5.13
N SER A 152 19.22 -1.28 -5.16
CA SER A 152 18.69 -0.48 -4.05
C SER A 152 17.21 -0.10 -4.23
N ILE A 153 16.66 -0.26 -5.42
CA ILE A 153 15.29 0.12 -5.75
C ILE A 153 14.55 -1.07 -6.37
N TYR A 154 13.34 -1.32 -5.87
CA TYR A 154 12.40 -2.26 -6.45
C TYR A 154 11.12 -1.53 -6.85
N ASN A 155 10.94 -1.35 -8.17
CA ASN A 155 9.78 -0.68 -8.75
C ASN A 155 8.62 -1.65 -8.95
N VAL A 156 7.42 -1.25 -8.52
CA VAL A 156 6.20 -2.04 -8.69
C VAL A 156 5.15 -1.23 -9.46
N LEU A 157 4.66 -1.83 -10.54
CA LEU A 157 3.54 -1.33 -11.29
C LEU A 157 2.24 -1.75 -10.61
N PRO A 158 1.38 -0.81 -10.18
CA PRO A 158 0.13 -1.14 -9.51
C PRO A 158 -0.86 -1.82 -10.47
N LYS A 159 -1.62 -2.78 -9.91
CA LYS A 159 -2.78 -3.39 -10.59
C LYS A 159 -3.95 -3.40 -9.63
N VAL A 160 -5.15 -3.14 -10.14
CA VAL A 160 -6.37 -3.19 -9.32
C VAL A 160 -6.50 -4.55 -8.62
N LYS A 161 -6.84 -4.51 -7.34
CA LYS A 161 -6.90 -5.64 -6.40
C LYS A 161 -5.55 -6.21 -5.95
N ASP A 162 -4.41 -5.78 -6.47
CA ASP A 162 -3.12 -6.17 -5.87
C ASP A 162 -3.03 -5.65 -4.44
N LEU A 163 -2.41 -6.43 -3.56
CA LEU A 163 -2.04 -6.10 -2.20
C LEU A 163 -0.57 -6.46 -1.99
N LEU A 164 0.22 -5.48 -1.57
CA LEU A 164 1.60 -5.64 -1.14
C LEU A 164 1.66 -5.57 0.38
N ILE A 165 2.44 -6.46 1.02
CA ILE A 165 2.70 -6.47 2.47
C ILE A 165 4.21 -6.48 2.64
N PHE A 166 4.73 -5.61 3.50
CA PHE A 166 6.16 -5.39 3.68
C PHE A 166 6.48 -4.91 5.09
N PRO A 167 7.74 -5.05 5.56
CA PRO A 167 8.16 -4.48 6.84
C PRO A 167 7.95 -2.98 6.89
N ASN A 168 7.46 -2.46 8.01
CA ASN A 168 7.12 -1.05 8.20
C ASN A 168 8.28 -0.08 7.92
N TYR A 169 9.52 -0.50 8.25
CA TYR A 169 10.73 0.31 8.06
C TYR A 169 11.20 0.41 6.59
N LEU A 170 10.62 -0.39 5.69
CA LEU A 170 11.01 -0.37 4.28
C LEU A 170 10.55 0.93 3.63
N MET A 171 11.51 1.79 3.35
CA MET A 171 11.24 3.09 2.71
C MET A 171 10.61 2.88 1.34
N HIS A 172 9.64 3.71 1.02
CA HIS A 172 8.96 3.66 -0.26
C HIS A 172 8.38 5.03 -0.65
N THR A 173 8.10 5.18 -1.94
CA THR A 173 7.49 6.38 -2.53
C THR A 173 6.48 6.00 -3.59
N ALA A 174 5.41 6.79 -3.72
CA ALA A 174 4.44 6.66 -4.80
C ALA A 174 4.62 7.82 -5.78
N TYR A 175 5.03 7.51 -7.01
CA TYR A 175 5.25 8.52 -8.03
C TYR A 175 3.96 9.20 -8.49
N PRO A 176 4.05 10.46 -8.93
CA PRO A 176 2.96 11.12 -9.62
C PRO A 176 2.66 10.46 -10.98
N PHE A 177 1.51 10.76 -11.52
CA PHE A 177 1.14 10.44 -12.89
C PHE A 177 0.60 11.68 -13.59
N ASN A 178 0.63 11.70 -14.93
CA ASN A 178 0.33 12.88 -15.76
C ASN A 178 -0.93 12.76 -16.61
N ILE A 179 -1.80 11.83 -16.28
CA ILE A 179 -3.10 11.63 -16.96
C ILE A 179 -4.25 11.95 -16.02
N GLU A 180 -5.40 12.22 -16.59
CA GLU A 180 -6.61 12.45 -15.82
C GLU A 180 -7.15 11.15 -15.22
N GLY A 181 -7.81 11.26 -14.06
CA GLY A 181 -8.42 10.16 -13.34
C GLY A 181 -7.89 9.98 -11.94
N GLU A 182 -8.44 9.03 -11.22
CA GLU A 182 -8.15 8.73 -9.82
C GLU A 182 -7.35 7.43 -9.69
N ARG A 183 -6.19 7.50 -8.99
CA ARG A 183 -5.51 6.35 -8.41
C ARG A 183 -5.96 6.20 -6.96
N ARG A 184 -6.87 5.26 -6.70
CA ARG A 184 -7.34 4.95 -5.34
C ARG A 184 -6.58 3.76 -4.80
N SER A 185 -5.89 3.95 -3.69
CA SER A 185 -5.21 2.91 -2.93
C SER A 185 -5.69 2.93 -1.48
N PHE A 186 -5.46 1.85 -0.76
CA PHE A 186 -5.58 1.82 0.68
C PHE A 186 -4.26 1.36 1.30
N SER A 187 -3.98 1.84 2.49
CA SER A 187 -2.83 1.42 3.28
C SER A 187 -3.26 1.02 4.67
N PHE A 188 -2.50 0.13 5.31
CA PHE A 188 -2.69 -0.24 6.70
C PHE A 188 -1.35 -0.46 7.40
N ASN A 189 -1.35 -0.27 8.72
CA ASN A 189 -0.26 -0.62 9.60
C ASN A 189 -0.70 -1.70 10.59
N ALA A 190 0.19 -2.63 10.88
CA ALA A 190 -0.10 -3.75 11.78
C ALA A 190 1.07 -4.00 12.75
N LYS A 191 0.71 -4.37 13.98
CA LYS A 191 1.61 -4.86 15.03
C LYS A 191 1.48 -6.36 15.17
N ILE A 192 2.60 -7.06 15.24
CA ILE A 192 2.66 -8.51 15.42
C ILE A 192 2.94 -8.80 16.89
N VAL A 193 2.11 -9.61 17.50
CA VAL A 193 2.32 -10.09 18.87
C VAL A 193 2.74 -11.55 18.79
N LEU A 194 3.98 -11.84 19.20
CA LEU A 194 4.49 -13.20 19.26
C LEU A 194 4.09 -13.87 20.57
N LYS A 195 4.07 -15.20 20.58
CA LYS A 195 4.00 -15.99 21.81
C LYS A 195 5.32 -15.81 22.56
N LYS A 196 5.26 -15.74 23.86
CA LYS A 196 6.44 -15.80 24.73
C LYS A 196 6.95 -17.23 24.78
#